data_c73b943fe89ef2bf3eedbd944f141b93
#
_entry.id   c73b943fe89ef2bf3eedbd944f141b93
#
_cell.length_a   1.000
_cell.length_b   1.000
_cell.length_c   1.000
_cell.angle_alpha   90.00
_cell.angle_beta   90.00
_cell.angle_gamma   90.00
#
_symmetry.space_group_name_H-M   'P 1'
#
loop_
_entity.id
_entity.type
_entity.pdbx_description
1 polymer ?
#
loop_
_entity_poly.entity_id
_entity_poly.type
_entity_poly.pdbx_seq_one_letter_code
_entity_poly.pdbx_strand_id
1 'polypeptide(L)'
;MMKNLILTISILFVILTPFQSIIGQSSSTLKGKITDYNTNEYLVGVKIETYNGKILLSKTETNLEDGSFTLSTKNTTNKIIISYNYYYPIIIENISKIEENVLNLGIIKLVEIPIVFTRYVSKKAERKGRKEEKRKLKILKEGIIISSSNRNYKMRLKKRKGEFGFYIDFKDFQNN
;
A
#
# COMPACT_ATOMS: atom_id res chain seq x y z
N MET A 1 -30.63 -53.76 -26.45
CA MET A 1 -31.20 -52.47 -25.96
C MET A 1 -30.42 -51.82 -24.79
N MET A 2 -30.00 -52.56 -23.77
CA MET A 2 -29.27 -52.02 -22.60
C MET A 2 -27.91 -51.36 -22.89
N LYS A 3 -27.12 -51.88 -23.88
CA LYS A 3 -25.79 -51.31 -24.18
C LYS A 3 -25.85 -49.86 -24.74
N ASN A 4 -26.87 -49.53 -25.49
CA ASN A 4 -27.03 -48.19 -26.04
C ASN A 4 -27.51 -47.18 -24.98
N LEU A 5 -28.25 -47.62 -23.97
CA LEU A 5 -28.71 -46.82 -22.86
C LEU A 5 -27.53 -46.38 -21.97
N ILE A 6 -26.61 -47.32 -21.67
CA ILE A 6 -25.41 -47.05 -20.87
C ILE A 6 -24.49 -46.02 -21.57
N LEU A 7 -24.33 -46.16 -22.89
CA LEU A 7 -23.50 -45.22 -23.66
C LEU A 7 -24.08 -43.79 -23.66
N THR A 8 -25.43 -43.69 -23.82
CA THR A 8 -26.11 -42.38 -23.80
C THR A 8 -25.99 -41.70 -22.42
N ILE A 9 -26.11 -42.45 -21.33
CA ILE A 9 -25.97 -41.92 -19.97
C ILE A 9 -24.53 -41.46 -19.70
N SER A 10 -23.50 -42.21 -20.18
CA SER A 10 -22.10 -41.80 -20.02
C SER A 10 -21.78 -40.51 -20.77
N ILE A 11 -22.34 -40.31 -21.98
CA ILE A 11 -22.13 -39.07 -22.76
C ILE A 11 -22.82 -37.91 -22.09
N LEU A 12 -24.02 -38.11 -21.51
CA LEU A 12 -24.76 -37.05 -20.81
C LEU A 12 -24.01 -36.61 -19.55
N PHE A 13 -23.32 -37.51 -18.86
CA PHE A 13 -22.52 -37.18 -17.64
C PHE A 13 -21.29 -36.33 -17.96
N VAL A 14 -20.66 -36.53 -19.14
CA VAL A 14 -19.52 -35.72 -19.60
C VAL A 14 -19.94 -34.30 -19.96
N ILE A 15 -21.15 -34.11 -20.48
CA ILE A 15 -21.67 -32.79 -20.87
C ILE A 15 -22.15 -31.99 -19.64
N LEU A 16 -22.52 -32.67 -18.55
CA LEU A 16 -22.99 -32.07 -17.28
C LEU A 16 -21.86 -31.76 -16.30
N THR A 17 -20.59 -32.07 -16.60
CA THR A 17 -19.49 -31.52 -15.81
C THR A 17 -19.54 -30.00 -15.96
N PRO A 18 -19.85 -29.23 -14.91
CA PRO A 18 -19.79 -27.78 -15.02
C PRO A 18 -18.38 -27.45 -15.48
N PHE A 19 -18.25 -26.80 -16.61
CA PHE A 19 -17.07 -26.02 -16.92
C PHE A 19 -16.93 -25.04 -15.76
N GLN A 20 -16.25 -25.46 -14.70
CA GLN A 20 -15.73 -24.53 -13.75
C GLN A 20 -14.83 -23.64 -14.56
N SER A 21 -15.40 -22.53 -15.03
CA SER A 21 -14.64 -21.42 -15.53
C SER A 21 -13.61 -21.18 -14.46
N ILE A 22 -12.37 -21.59 -14.71
CA ILE A 22 -11.20 -21.11 -13.98
C ILE A 22 -11.25 -19.62 -14.28
N ILE A 23 -12.01 -18.89 -13.48
CA ILE A 23 -11.94 -17.42 -13.43
C ILE A 23 -10.52 -17.20 -12.97
N GLY A 24 -9.63 -17.05 -13.93
CA GLY A 24 -8.23 -16.74 -13.69
C GLY A 24 -8.24 -15.51 -12.83
N GLN A 25 -7.87 -15.67 -11.54
CA GLN A 25 -7.73 -14.52 -10.66
C GLN A 25 -6.63 -13.69 -11.27
N SER A 26 -7.00 -12.66 -12.05
CA SER A 26 -6.05 -11.76 -12.64
C SER A 26 -5.27 -11.14 -11.48
N SER A 27 -3.98 -11.42 -11.45
CA SER A 27 -3.05 -10.87 -10.48
C SER A 27 -2.31 -9.72 -11.14
N SER A 28 -2.22 -8.62 -10.44
CA SER A 28 -1.41 -7.48 -10.84
C SER A 28 -0.15 -7.43 -10.00
N THR A 29 0.91 -6.86 -10.53
CA THR A 29 2.18 -6.69 -9.84
C THR A 29 2.31 -5.26 -9.36
N LEU A 30 2.50 -5.07 -8.05
CA LEU A 30 2.80 -3.79 -7.43
C LEU A 30 4.31 -3.64 -7.29
N LYS A 31 4.87 -2.50 -7.72
CA LYS A 31 6.30 -2.20 -7.63
C LYS A 31 6.54 -0.80 -7.08
N GLY A 32 7.69 -0.58 -6.45
CA GLY A 32 8.13 0.73 -6.00
C GLY A 32 9.45 0.69 -5.26
N LYS A 33 9.89 1.86 -4.79
CA LYS A 33 11.04 2.03 -3.91
C LYS A 33 10.63 2.89 -2.72
N ILE A 34 11.19 2.59 -1.56
CA ILE A 34 10.91 3.32 -0.33
C ILE A 34 12.18 4.04 0.12
N THR A 35 12.04 5.34 0.42
CA THR A 35 13.13 6.17 0.94
C THR A 35 12.69 6.93 2.18
N ASP A 36 13.65 7.39 2.98
CA ASP A 36 13.42 8.36 4.03
C ASP A 36 13.14 9.75 3.42
N TYR A 37 12.18 10.46 3.99
CA TYR A 37 11.78 11.78 3.49
C TYR A 37 12.87 12.85 3.68
N ASN A 38 13.64 12.77 4.77
CA ASN A 38 14.62 13.78 5.13
C ASN A 38 15.98 13.52 4.47
N THR A 39 16.44 12.25 4.51
CA THR A 39 17.78 11.87 4.04
C THR A 39 17.80 11.41 2.59
N ASN A 40 16.65 11.00 2.04
CA ASN A 40 16.49 10.31 0.75
C ASN A 40 17.21 8.95 0.67
N GLU A 41 17.68 8.42 1.79
CA GLU A 41 18.28 7.09 1.86
C GLU A 41 17.20 6.01 1.68
N TYR A 42 17.60 4.89 1.10
CA TYR A 42 16.71 3.74 0.92
C TYR A 42 16.38 3.10 2.27
N LEU A 43 15.11 2.79 2.49
CA LEU A 43 14.64 2.10 3.68
C LEU A 43 14.46 0.61 3.40
N VAL A 44 15.13 -0.19 4.21
CA VAL A 44 15.23 -1.63 4.10
C VAL A 44 14.33 -2.31 5.13
N GLY A 45 13.66 -3.41 4.75
CA GLY A 45 12.76 -4.13 5.66
C GLY A 45 11.45 -3.38 5.94
N VAL A 46 11.07 -2.43 5.08
CA VAL A 46 9.75 -1.79 5.12
C VAL A 46 8.70 -2.81 4.71
N LYS A 47 7.65 -2.95 5.50
CA LYS A 47 6.54 -3.87 5.23
C LYS A 47 5.53 -3.24 4.27
N ILE A 48 5.18 -3.97 3.23
CA ILE A 48 4.14 -3.64 2.27
C ILE A 48 3.07 -4.72 2.32
N GLU A 49 1.86 -4.35 2.66
CA GLU A 49 0.74 -5.27 2.86
C GLU A 49 -0.47 -4.83 2.02
N THR A 50 -1.14 -5.79 1.40
CA THR A 50 -2.35 -5.55 0.62
C THR A 50 -3.56 -6.19 1.29
N TYR A 51 -4.70 -5.51 1.25
CA TYR A 51 -5.91 -5.91 1.95
C TYR A 51 -7.14 -5.83 1.05
N ASN A 52 -8.12 -6.69 1.38
CA ASN A 52 -9.52 -6.53 1.00
C ASN A 52 -10.34 -6.33 2.28
N GLY A 53 -10.78 -5.10 2.54
CA GLY A 53 -11.35 -4.72 3.82
C GLY A 53 -10.38 -4.94 4.98
N LYS A 54 -10.64 -5.93 5.82
CA LYS A 54 -9.78 -6.33 6.95
C LYS A 54 -8.93 -7.56 6.66
N ILE A 55 -9.12 -8.22 5.51
CA ILE A 55 -8.45 -9.47 5.17
C ILE A 55 -7.13 -9.14 4.50
N LEU A 56 -6.01 -9.62 5.07
CA LEU A 56 -4.69 -9.56 4.46
C LEU A 56 -4.65 -10.51 3.24
N LEU A 57 -4.29 -9.97 2.08
CA LEU A 57 -4.20 -10.72 0.83
C LEU A 57 -2.77 -11.14 0.51
N SER A 58 -1.82 -10.19 0.62
CA SER A 58 -0.42 -10.41 0.31
C SER A 58 0.47 -9.48 1.12
N LYS A 59 1.72 -9.86 1.34
CA LYS A 59 2.73 -9.05 2.02
C LYS A 59 4.11 -9.25 1.41
N THR A 60 4.94 -8.24 1.47
CA THR A 60 6.38 -8.28 1.15
C THR A 60 7.13 -7.26 2.00
N GLU A 61 8.44 -7.27 1.90
CA GLU A 61 9.32 -6.26 2.50
C GLU A 61 10.23 -5.67 1.42
N THR A 62 10.74 -4.46 1.67
CA THR A 62 11.72 -3.85 0.77
C THR A 62 13.03 -4.60 0.78
N ASN A 63 13.67 -4.67 -0.40
CA ASN A 63 14.97 -5.30 -0.61
C ASN A 63 16.06 -4.61 0.22
N LEU A 64 17.06 -5.39 0.65
CA LEU A 64 18.19 -4.96 1.47
C LEU A 64 19.16 -4.05 0.72
N GLU A 65 19.21 -4.10 -0.61
CA GLU A 65 20.21 -3.37 -1.39
C GLU A 65 19.77 -1.97 -1.78
N ASP A 66 18.51 -1.82 -2.21
CA ASP A 66 18.07 -0.58 -2.87
C ASP A 66 16.69 -0.09 -2.46
N GLY A 67 16.10 -0.66 -1.39
CA GLY A 67 14.77 -0.30 -0.90
C GLY A 67 13.64 -0.57 -1.87
N SER A 68 13.88 -1.33 -2.95
CA SER A 68 12.83 -1.71 -3.90
C SER A 68 11.93 -2.83 -3.36
N PHE A 69 10.72 -2.90 -3.88
CA PHE A 69 9.81 -4.02 -3.62
C PHE A 69 9.03 -4.41 -4.85
N THR A 70 8.63 -5.67 -4.87
CA THR A 70 7.71 -6.23 -5.86
C THR A 70 6.74 -7.14 -5.12
N LEU A 71 5.44 -6.96 -5.34
CA LEU A 71 4.38 -7.71 -4.68
C LEU A 71 3.31 -8.10 -5.69
N SER A 72 3.04 -9.41 -5.82
CA SER A 72 1.87 -9.89 -6.54
C SER A 72 0.62 -9.62 -5.72
N THR A 73 -0.36 -8.94 -6.30
CA THR A 73 -1.61 -8.58 -5.65
C THR A 73 -2.82 -9.07 -6.43
N LYS A 74 -3.92 -9.31 -5.74
CA LYS A 74 -5.18 -9.73 -6.35
C LYS A 74 -6.01 -8.52 -6.79
N ASN A 75 -6.81 -8.66 -7.84
CA ASN A 75 -7.71 -7.60 -8.29
C ASN A 75 -8.77 -7.18 -7.26
N THR A 76 -8.96 -7.98 -6.21
CA THR A 76 -9.84 -7.64 -5.08
C THR A 76 -9.16 -6.74 -4.04
N THR A 77 -7.91 -6.35 -4.25
CA THR A 77 -7.20 -5.44 -3.35
C THR A 77 -7.87 -4.07 -3.34
N ASN A 78 -8.26 -3.59 -2.17
CA ASN A 78 -8.86 -2.26 -2.01
C ASN A 78 -8.02 -1.31 -1.14
N LYS A 79 -6.99 -1.85 -0.47
CA LYS A 79 -6.12 -1.08 0.42
C LYS A 79 -4.71 -1.62 0.41
N ILE A 80 -3.71 -0.71 0.41
CA ILE A 80 -2.30 -1.02 0.61
C ILE A 80 -1.83 -0.27 1.85
N ILE A 81 -1.08 -0.94 2.72
CA ILE A 81 -0.44 -0.34 3.89
C ILE A 81 1.07 -0.51 3.75
N ILE A 82 1.80 0.59 3.85
CA ILE A 82 3.26 0.63 3.89
C ILE A 82 3.65 1.08 5.28
N SER A 83 4.35 0.24 6.03
CA SER A 83 4.69 0.50 7.43
C SER A 83 6.14 0.17 7.75
N TYR A 84 6.75 1.01 8.61
CA TYR A 84 8.09 0.82 9.13
C TYR A 84 8.17 1.31 10.56
N ASN A 85 9.06 0.72 11.36
CA ASN A 85 9.21 1.11 12.76
C ASN A 85 9.66 2.57 12.86
N TYR A 86 9.01 3.34 13.74
CA TYR A 86 9.27 4.76 13.96
C TYR A 86 8.91 5.70 12.79
N TYR A 87 8.20 5.21 11.77
CA TYR A 87 7.69 6.01 10.66
C TYR A 87 6.17 6.04 10.67
N TYR A 88 5.61 7.14 10.17
CA TYR A 88 4.17 7.20 9.90
C TYR A 88 3.81 6.23 8.78
N PRO A 89 2.86 5.33 8.99
CA PRO A 89 2.42 4.44 7.93
C PRO A 89 1.75 5.22 6.79
N ILE A 90 1.91 4.74 5.57
CA ILE A 90 1.19 5.22 4.39
C ILE A 90 0.09 4.23 4.08
N ILE A 91 -1.13 4.72 3.92
CA ILE A 91 -2.32 3.94 3.63
C ILE A 91 -2.92 4.44 2.32
N ILE A 92 -2.91 3.58 1.30
CA ILE A 92 -3.52 3.84 -0.01
C ILE A 92 -4.86 3.13 -0.01
N GLU A 93 -5.94 3.87 -0.23
CA GLU A 93 -7.31 3.37 -0.19
C GLU A 93 -8.02 3.54 -1.55
N ASN A 94 -9.21 2.94 -1.65
CA ASN A 94 -10.09 3.02 -2.82
C ASN A 94 -9.44 2.47 -4.11
N ILE A 95 -8.62 1.44 -3.98
CA ILE A 95 -8.07 0.73 -5.13
C ILE A 95 -9.21 -0.09 -5.73
N SER A 96 -9.91 0.47 -6.72
CA SER A 96 -11.12 -0.14 -7.28
C SER A 96 -10.84 -1.14 -8.39
N LYS A 97 -9.77 -0.96 -9.14
CA LYS A 97 -9.22 -1.89 -10.13
C LYS A 97 -7.81 -1.47 -10.49
N ILE A 98 -6.88 -2.38 -10.39
CA ILE A 98 -5.60 -2.23 -11.04
C ILE A 98 -5.80 -2.79 -12.45
N GLU A 99 -6.12 -1.91 -13.41
CA GLU A 99 -6.34 -2.31 -14.82
C GLU A 99 -5.04 -2.68 -15.51
N GLU A 100 -3.93 -2.19 -14.97
CA GLU A 100 -2.59 -2.50 -15.47
C GLU A 100 -2.07 -3.79 -14.83
N ASN A 101 -1.42 -4.65 -15.62
CA ASN A 101 -0.75 -5.83 -15.10
C ASN A 101 0.38 -5.48 -14.11
N VAL A 102 0.89 -4.24 -14.15
CA VAL A 102 1.93 -3.72 -13.27
C VAL A 102 1.58 -2.32 -12.83
N LEU A 103 1.34 -2.13 -11.54
CA LEU A 103 1.20 -0.81 -10.92
C LEU A 103 2.55 -0.39 -10.33
N ASN A 104 3.18 0.62 -10.93
CA ASN A 104 4.40 1.20 -10.40
C ASN A 104 4.08 2.44 -9.55
N LEU A 105 4.33 2.36 -8.24
CA LEU A 105 4.13 3.47 -7.30
C LEU A 105 5.30 4.48 -7.30
N GLY A 106 6.40 4.17 -8.03
CA GLY A 106 7.58 5.02 -8.04
C GLY A 106 8.32 5.05 -6.72
N ILE A 107 8.89 6.21 -6.36
CA ILE A 107 9.59 6.42 -5.08
C ILE A 107 8.59 6.96 -4.06
N ILE A 108 8.41 6.22 -2.98
CA ILE A 108 7.55 6.59 -1.85
C ILE A 108 8.45 7.02 -0.69
N LYS A 109 8.20 8.21 -0.16
CA LYS A 109 8.98 8.76 0.96
C LYS A 109 8.23 8.57 2.26
N LEU A 110 8.83 7.83 3.20
CA LEU A 110 8.32 7.69 4.56
C LEU A 110 8.81 8.84 5.44
N VAL A 111 7.96 9.30 6.33
CA VAL A 111 8.26 10.37 7.28
C VAL A 111 8.44 9.76 8.65
N GLU A 112 9.60 10.00 9.25
CA GLU A 112 9.91 9.55 10.61
C GLU A 112 8.99 10.22 11.64
N ILE A 113 8.52 9.44 12.62
CA ILE A 113 7.78 9.95 13.76
C ILE A 113 8.77 10.68 14.68
N PRO A 114 8.59 11.99 14.92
CA PRO A 114 9.52 12.71 15.78
C PRO A 114 9.49 12.13 17.19
N ILE A 115 10.60 11.57 17.65
CA ILE A 115 10.75 11.10 19.02
C ILE A 115 10.91 12.34 19.88
N VAL A 116 9.87 12.69 20.61
CA VAL A 116 9.92 13.79 21.58
C VAL A 116 10.45 13.24 22.91
N PHE A 117 11.72 13.47 23.18
CA PHE A 117 12.24 13.23 24.52
C PHE A 117 11.60 14.24 25.48
N THR A 118 10.75 13.79 26.39
CA THR A 118 9.99 14.64 27.30
C THR A 118 10.81 15.27 28.42
N ARG A 119 12.11 14.99 28.54
CA ARG A 119 13.02 15.65 29.48
C ARG A 119 13.69 16.88 28.85
N TYR A 120 13.00 17.98 28.89
CA TYR A 120 13.63 19.26 28.60
C TYR A 120 14.43 19.74 29.80
N VAL A 121 15.69 20.11 29.56
CA VAL A 121 16.61 20.62 30.60
C VAL A 121 16.15 21.99 31.14
N SER A 122 15.26 22.69 30.41
CA SER A 122 14.71 23.98 30.83
C SER A 122 13.36 24.26 30.13
N LYS A 123 12.53 25.14 30.74
CA LYS A 123 11.27 25.64 30.14
C LYS A 123 11.50 26.33 28.77
N LYS A 124 12.67 26.95 28.55
CA LYS A 124 13.03 27.57 27.27
C LYS A 124 13.25 26.52 26.17
N ALA A 125 13.95 25.42 26.49
CA ALA A 125 14.17 24.30 25.59
C ALA A 125 12.85 23.60 25.24
N GLU A 126 11.95 23.43 26.21
CA GLU A 126 10.61 22.88 26.02
C GLU A 126 9.79 23.72 25.02
N ARG A 127 9.77 25.07 25.23
CA ARG A 127 9.05 25.98 24.30
C ARG A 127 9.60 25.91 22.86
N LYS A 128 10.93 25.80 22.72
CA LYS A 128 11.59 25.67 21.41
C LYS A 128 11.21 24.34 20.75
N GLY A 129 11.30 23.23 21.48
CA GLY A 129 10.93 21.91 20.99
C GLY A 129 9.45 21.81 20.56
N ARG A 130 8.52 22.33 21.37
CA ARG A 130 7.08 22.39 21.00
C ARG A 130 6.80 23.26 19.76
N LYS A 131 7.57 24.35 19.56
CA LYS A 131 7.44 25.15 18.33
C LYS A 131 7.91 24.38 17.10
N GLU A 132 9.02 23.65 17.22
CA GLU A 132 9.58 22.85 16.15
C GLU A 132 8.69 21.67 15.78
N GLU A 133 8.14 20.98 16.78
CA GLU A 133 7.13 19.93 16.60
C GLU A 133 5.88 20.46 15.87
N LYS A 134 5.35 21.61 16.31
CA LYS A 134 4.22 22.26 15.63
C LYS A 134 4.55 22.62 14.17
N ARG A 135 5.79 23.08 13.90
CA ARG A 135 6.25 23.40 12.55
C ARG A 135 6.31 22.13 11.67
N LYS A 136 6.89 21.05 12.18
CA LYS A 136 6.92 19.74 11.50
C LYS A 136 5.51 19.23 11.24
N LEU A 137 4.62 19.26 12.24
CA LEU A 137 3.22 18.88 12.09
C LEU A 137 2.46 19.77 11.10
N LYS A 138 2.81 21.05 10.97
CA LYS A 138 2.21 21.93 9.97
C LYS A 138 2.61 21.51 8.54
N ILE A 139 3.90 21.23 8.31
CA ILE A 139 4.40 20.72 7.03
C ILE A 139 3.68 19.42 6.67
N LEU A 140 3.50 18.51 7.62
CA LEU A 140 2.78 17.27 7.43
C LEU A 140 1.29 17.48 7.08
N LYS A 141 0.65 18.51 7.67
CA LYS A 141 -0.76 18.87 7.39
C LYS A 141 -0.96 19.52 6.02
N GLU A 142 -0.02 20.33 5.55
CA GLU A 142 -0.06 20.96 4.23
C GLU A 142 0.08 19.91 3.11
N GLY A 143 0.52 18.71 3.46
CA GLY A 143 0.69 17.57 2.58
C GLY A 143 2.06 17.57 1.91
N ILE A 144 2.52 16.38 1.62
CA ILE A 144 3.79 16.11 0.96
C ILE A 144 3.49 15.76 -0.48
N ILE A 145 4.14 16.45 -1.41
CA ILE A 145 4.08 16.08 -2.83
C ILE A 145 5.16 15.04 -3.06
N ILE A 146 4.76 13.85 -3.48
CA ILE A 146 5.68 12.82 -3.92
C ILE A 146 5.68 12.85 -5.44
N SER A 147 6.86 13.09 -6.01
CA SER A 147 7.10 12.88 -7.43
C SER A 147 7.51 11.44 -7.65
N SER A 148 6.66 10.65 -8.26
CA SER A 148 7.13 9.42 -8.91
C SER A 148 7.62 9.80 -10.32
N SER A 149 8.44 8.92 -10.94
CA SER A 149 8.99 9.16 -12.29
C SER A 149 7.93 9.50 -13.36
N ASN A 150 6.68 9.21 -13.11
CA ASN A 150 5.57 9.43 -14.05
C ASN A 150 4.35 10.16 -13.46
N ARG A 151 4.27 10.36 -12.14
CA ARG A 151 3.07 10.93 -11.50
C ARG A 151 3.42 11.69 -10.23
N ASN A 152 2.82 12.87 -10.06
CA ASN A 152 2.87 13.63 -8.82
C ASN A 152 1.61 13.37 -8.01
N TYR A 153 1.72 12.94 -6.76
CA TYR A 153 0.57 12.81 -5.90
C TYR A 153 0.81 13.45 -4.54
N LYS A 154 -0.25 13.98 -3.96
CA LYS A 154 -0.20 14.69 -2.69
C LYS A 154 -0.66 13.78 -1.56
N MET A 155 0.25 13.47 -0.64
CA MET A 155 -0.09 12.79 0.61
C MET A 155 -0.54 13.79 1.67
N ARG A 156 -1.62 13.49 2.36
CA ARG A 156 -2.10 14.27 3.50
C ARG A 156 -2.16 13.41 4.74
N LEU A 157 -1.60 13.90 5.84
CA LEU A 157 -1.75 13.28 7.15
C LEU A 157 -3.20 13.45 7.61
N LYS A 158 -3.96 12.37 7.66
CA LYS A 158 -5.30 12.36 8.24
C LYS A 158 -5.25 11.60 9.56
N LYS A 159 -5.81 12.18 10.62
CA LYS A 159 -6.10 11.47 11.87
C LYS A 159 -7.50 10.88 11.76
N ARG A 160 -7.59 9.57 11.74
CA ARG A 160 -8.86 8.85 11.92
C ARG A 160 -8.89 8.27 13.32
N LYS A 161 -10.10 8.12 13.92
CA LYS A 161 -10.25 7.53 15.25
C LYS A 161 -9.69 6.10 15.24
N GLY A 162 -8.59 5.88 15.99
CA GLY A 162 -7.90 4.58 16.05
C GLY A 162 -6.83 4.30 14.99
N GLU A 163 -6.63 5.21 14.01
CA GLU A 163 -5.60 5.07 12.99
C GLU A 163 -4.79 6.36 12.86
N PHE A 164 -3.49 6.23 12.73
CA PHE A 164 -2.59 7.36 12.59
C PHE A 164 -1.62 7.10 11.42
N GLY A 165 -1.75 7.89 10.35
CA GLY A 165 -0.92 7.69 9.17
C GLY A 165 -1.18 8.71 8.07
N PHE A 166 -0.44 8.60 6.98
CA PHE A 166 -0.71 9.30 5.73
C PHE A 166 -1.69 8.49 4.89
N TYR A 167 -2.71 9.15 4.37
CA TYR A 167 -3.71 8.53 3.52
C TYR A 167 -3.62 9.10 2.11
N ILE A 168 -3.62 8.22 1.14
CA ILE A 168 -3.67 8.53 -0.28
C ILE A 168 -4.93 7.89 -0.84
N ASP A 169 -5.79 8.67 -1.49
CA ASP A 169 -6.87 8.12 -2.29
C ASP A 169 -6.31 7.66 -3.64
N PHE A 170 -6.56 6.42 -4.02
CA PHE A 170 -6.04 5.86 -5.26
C PHE A 170 -6.49 6.65 -6.52
N LYS A 171 -7.63 7.32 -6.45
CA LYS A 171 -8.11 8.22 -7.50
C LYS A 171 -7.13 9.36 -7.80
N ASP A 172 -6.34 9.77 -6.80
CA ASP A 172 -5.32 10.81 -6.98
C ASP A 172 -4.14 10.30 -7.84
N PHE A 173 -4.00 8.97 -8.02
CA PHE A 173 -3.02 8.38 -8.94
C PHE A 173 -3.50 8.31 -10.40
N GLN A 174 -4.83 8.36 -10.64
CA GLN A 174 -5.41 8.19 -11.98
C GLN A 174 -5.61 9.50 -12.72
N ASN A 175 -5.64 10.64 -12.02
CA ASN A 175 -6.07 11.93 -12.55
C ASN A 175 -4.91 12.89 -12.90
N ASN A 176 -3.66 12.38 -13.05
CA ASN A 176 -2.52 13.23 -13.44
C ASN A 176 -1.76 12.62 -14.63
#